data_01c26b42d6b411861fb335f0e1ac170c
#
_entry.id   01c26b42d6b411861fb335f0e1ac170c
#
_cell.length_a   1.000
_cell.length_b   1.000
_cell.length_c   1.000
_cell.angle_alpha   90.00
_cell.angle_beta   90.00
_cell.angle_gamma   90.00
#
_symmetry.space_group_name_H-M   'P 1'
#
loop_
_entity.id
_entity.type
_entity.pdbx_description
1 polymer ?
#
loop_
_entity_poly.entity_id
_entity_poly.type
_entity_poly.pdbx_seq_one_letter_code
_entity_poly.pdbx_strand_id
1 'polypeptide(L)'
;MKRYTSLLLSRLSVLKRDRRGDMYVELLVSLLVILSLIWGFVKFMPLYPIKQNVDYMANQLVRTIELTGEVGAEYYAELSRLKAATRLEPSISISTTYIADTKIQLRERLSVTVSVVEKIEIFSPAFTDPVTIDVPVSKTVTGMSEVYWKTT
;
A
#
# COMPACT_ATOMS: atom_id res chain seq x y z
N MET A 1 23.93 -25.73 58.77
CA MET A 1 23.73 -25.08 57.48
C MET A 1 23.10 -25.96 56.37
N LYS A 2 23.23 -27.26 56.37
CA LYS A 2 22.70 -28.16 55.30
C LYS A 2 21.15 -28.38 55.30
N ARG A 3 20.44 -28.06 56.35
CA ARG A 3 18.98 -28.27 56.45
C ARG A 3 18.11 -27.20 55.78
N TYR A 4 18.61 -25.97 55.62
CA TYR A 4 17.83 -24.88 54.99
C TYR A 4 17.88 -24.93 53.48
N THR A 5 18.95 -25.46 52.88
CA THR A 5 19.07 -25.60 51.41
C THR A 5 18.14 -26.68 50.87
N SER A 6 17.86 -27.76 51.63
CA SER A 6 16.94 -28.81 51.19
C SER A 6 15.48 -28.38 51.15
N LEU A 7 15.08 -27.49 52.09
CA LEU A 7 13.73 -26.94 52.16
C LEU A 7 13.44 -25.90 51.04
N LEU A 8 14.46 -25.14 50.64
CA LEU A 8 14.33 -24.22 49.51
C LEU A 8 14.26 -24.96 48.16
N LEU A 9 15.05 -26.02 47.99
CA LEU A 9 15.01 -26.83 46.80
C LEU A 9 13.71 -27.63 46.66
N SER A 10 13.10 -28.08 47.76
CA SER A 10 11.80 -28.77 47.73
C SER A 10 10.66 -27.80 47.37
N ARG A 11 10.73 -26.54 47.82
CA ARG A 11 9.74 -25.51 47.44
C ARG A 11 9.85 -25.12 45.97
N LEU A 12 11.06 -25.05 45.40
CA LEU A 12 11.28 -24.77 43.97
C LEU A 12 10.82 -25.92 43.09
N SER A 13 10.91 -27.18 43.56
CA SER A 13 10.41 -28.34 42.81
C SER A 13 8.88 -28.45 42.77
N VAL A 14 8.19 -27.89 43.79
CA VAL A 14 6.72 -27.84 43.82
C VAL A 14 6.21 -26.77 42.84
N LEU A 15 6.91 -25.64 42.68
CA LEU A 15 6.58 -24.62 41.67
C LEU A 15 6.76 -25.15 40.24
N LYS A 16 7.65 -26.12 40.02
CA LYS A 16 7.89 -26.72 38.71
C LYS A 16 6.85 -27.79 38.31
N ARG A 17 5.92 -28.16 39.21
CA ARG A 17 4.96 -29.25 38.99
C ARG A 17 3.53 -28.77 38.68
N ASP A 18 3.28 -27.49 38.66
CA ASP A 18 1.95 -26.94 38.33
C ASP A 18 1.81 -26.67 36.82
N ARG A 19 1.86 -27.76 36.03
CA ARG A 19 1.67 -27.74 34.57
C ARG A 19 0.32 -27.14 34.12
N ARG A 20 -0.62 -27.00 35.05
CA ARG A 20 -1.93 -26.41 34.73
C ARG A 20 -1.83 -24.88 34.59
N GLY A 21 -0.97 -24.20 35.36
CA GLY A 21 -0.71 -22.79 35.24
C GLY A 21 0.02 -22.44 33.93
N ASP A 22 1.01 -23.25 33.53
CA ASP A 22 1.78 -23.06 32.28
C ASP A 22 0.87 -23.10 31.04
N MET A 23 -0.10 -24.00 31.00
CA MET A 23 -1.02 -24.14 29.85
C MET A 23 -1.91 -22.92 29.67
N TYR A 24 -2.39 -22.29 30.77
CA TYR A 24 -3.19 -21.07 30.67
C TYR A 24 -2.37 -19.85 30.25
N VAL A 25 -1.13 -19.73 30.73
CA VAL A 25 -0.20 -18.67 30.33
C VAL A 25 0.17 -18.83 28.86
N GLU A 26 0.47 -20.03 28.40
CA GLU A 26 0.77 -20.33 27.00
C GLU A 26 -0.42 -19.99 26.08
N LEU A 27 -1.65 -20.37 26.48
CA LEU A 27 -2.86 -20.03 25.75
C LEU A 27 -3.08 -18.52 25.69
N LEU A 28 -2.87 -17.79 26.80
CA LEU A 28 -3.02 -16.34 26.86
C LEU A 28 -2.00 -15.62 25.98
N VAL A 29 -0.72 -16.06 26.01
CA VAL A 29 0.34 -15.51 25.15
C VAL A 29 0.03 -15.81 23.67
N SER A 30 -0.38 -17.04 23.37
CA SER A 30 -0.78 -17.42 22.00
C SER A 30 -1.94 -16.57 21.49
N LEU A 31 -2.96 -16.36 22.32
CA LEU A 31 -4.10 -15.51 21.98
C LEU A 31 -3.67 -14.05 21.72
N LEU A 32 -2.77 -13.52 22.54
CA LEU A 32 -2.25 -12.16 22.40
C LEU A 32 -1.48 -12.00 21.07
N VAL A 33 -0.65 -13.00 20.73
CA VAL A 33 0.08 -13.00 19.44
C VAL A 33 -0.89 -13.05 18.26
N ILE A 34 -1.92 -13.90 18.30
CA ILE A 34 -2.92 -14.00 17.25
C ILE A 34 -3.68 -12.67 17.09
N LEU A 35 -4.11 -12.07 18.18
CA LEU A 35 -4.80 -10.77 18.16
C LEU A 35 -3.91 -9.66 17.60
N SER A 36 -2.62 -9.66 17.94
CA SER A 36 -1.65 -8.71 17.40
C SER A 36 -1.48 -8.87 15.89
N LEU A 37 -1.42 -10.10 15.39
CA LEU A 37 -1.34 -10.38 13.95
C LEU A 37 -2.60 -9.95 13.21
N ILE A 38 -3.78 -10.24 13.76
CA ILE A 38 -5.07 -9.81 13.18
C ILE A 38 -5.14 -8.28 13.15
N TRP A 39 -4.77 -7.60 14.22
CA TRP A 39 -4.75 -6.15 14.30
C TRP A 39 -3.80 -5.54 13.25
N GLY A 40 -2.59 -6.08 13.11
CA GLY A 40 -1.66 -5.68 12.07
C GLY A 40 -2.25 -5.84 10.67
N PHE A 41 -2.86 -7.01 10.38
CA PHE A 41 -3.50 -7.27 9.09
C PHE A 41 -4.60 -6.26 8.76
N VAL A 42 -5.47 -5.93 9.73
CA VAL A 42 -6.56 -4.95 9.56
C VAL A 42 -6.01 -3.56 9.21
N LYS A 43 -4.86 -3.17 9.77
CA LYS A 43 -4.22 -1.86 9.48
C LYS A 43 -3.73 -1.75 8.03
N PHE A 44 -3.35 -2.85 7.39
CA PHE A 44 -2.91 -2.86 5.98
C PHE A 44 -4.06 -3.04 4.97
N MET A 45 -5.26 -3.39 5.43
CA MET A 45 -6.42 -3.61 4.56
C MET A 45 -6.79 -2.40 3.67
N PRO A 46 -6.65 -1.14 4.10
CA PRO A 46 -6.93 0.03 3.25
C PRO A 46 -6.03 0.17 2.03
N LEU A 47 -4.85 -0.46 1.99
CA LEU A 47 -3.96 -0.42 0.83
C LEU A 47 -4.52 -1.14 -0.40
N TYR A 48 -5.37 -2.15 -0.19
CA TYR A 48 -5.93 -2.93 -1.29
C TYR A 48 -6.81 -2.09 -2.24
N PRO A 49 -7.83 -1.35 -1.76
CA PRO A 49 -8.60 -0.46 -2.62
C PRO A 49 -7.77 0.68 -3.23
N ILE A 50 -6.78 1.21 -2.51
CA ILE A 50 -5.89 2.24 -3.05
C ILE A 50 -5.13 1.69 -4.25
N LYS A 51 -4.56 0.49 -4.13
CA LYS A 51 -3.88 -0.17 -5.24
C LYS A 51 -4.80 -0.38 -6.45
N GLN A 52 -6.03 -0.85 -6.23
CA GLN A 52 -7.01 -1.00 -7.31
C GLN A 52 -7.33 0.33 -7.98
N ASN A 53 -7.50 1.41 -7.21
CA ASN A 53 -7.77 2.73 -7.75
C ASN A 53 -6.58 3.26 -8.57
N VAL A 54 -5.34 3.06 -8.10
CA VAL A 54 -4.12 3.44 -8.83
C VAL A 54 -4.00 2.65 -10.14
N ASP A 55 -4.26 1.32 -10.10
CA ASP A 55 -4.27 0.46 -11.29
C ASP A 55 -5.34 0.92 -12.30
N TYR A 56 -6.54 1.23 -11.82
CA TYR A 56 -7.63 1.74 -12.65
C TYR A 56 -7.29 3.07 -13.30
N MET A 57 -6.78 4.03 -12.51
CA MET A 57 -6.37 5.35 -13.01
C MET A 57 -5.30 5.23 -14.09
N ALA A 58 -4.26 4.43 -13.86
CA ALA A 58 -3.18 4.24 -14.82
C ALA A 58 -3.69 3.68 -16.16
N ASN A 59 -4.58 2.67 -16.12
CA ASN A 59 -5.17 2.08 -17.33
C ASN A 59 -6.08 3.08 -18.07
N GLN A 60 -6.90 3.85 -17.37
CA GLN A 60 -7.79 4.84 -17.99
C GLN A 60 -7.01 5.97 -18.65
N LEU A 61 -5.97 6.48 -17.98
CA LEU A 61 -5.14 7.56 -18.53
C LEU A 61 -4.37 7.10 -19.76
N VAL A 62 -3.80 5.89 -19.75
CA VAL A 62 -3.16 5.32 -20.94
C VAL A 62 -4.16 5.20 -22.08
N ARG A 63 -5.35 4.65 -21.82
CA ARG A 63 -6.38 4.48 -22.84
C ARG A 63 -6.85 5.82 -23.43
N THR A 64 -6.99 6.84 -22.61
CA THR A 64 -7.32 8.20 -23.10
C THR A 64 -6.25 8.71 -24.05
N ILE A 65 -4.95 8.59 -23.68
CA ILE A 65 -3.85 9.04 -24.54
C ILE A 65 -3.74 8.20 -25.82
N GLU A 66 -3.97 6.88 -25.75
CA GLU A 66 -3.98 6.02 -26.95
C GLU A 66 -5.02 6.49 -27.98
N LEU A 67 -6.23 6.81 -27.51
CA LEU A 67 -7.36 7.22 -28.37
C LEU A 67 -7.25 8.64 -28.87
N THR A 68 -6.70 9.57 -28.08
CA THR A 68 -6.56 10.98 -28.46
C THR A 68 -5.26 11.26 -29.21
N GLY A 69 -4.23 10.45 -28.97
CA GLY A 69 -2.87 10.64 -29.51
C GLY A 69 -2.19 11.89 -28.94
N GLU A 70 -2.71 12.47 -27.85
CA GLU A 70 -2.13 13.65 -27.24
C GLU A 70 -2.36 13.71 -25.72
N VAL A 71 -1.48 14.45 -25.04
CA VAL A 71 -1.64 14.79 -23.61
C VAL A 71 -2.28 16.18 -23.55
N GLY A 72 -3.57 16.24 -23.91
CA GLY A 72 -4.32 17.50 -24.07
C GLY A 72 -5.49 17.66 -23.10
N ALA A 73 -6.49 18.44 -23.51
CA ALA A 73 -7.65 18.79 -22.68
C ALA A 73 -8.43 17.55 -22.20
N GLU A 74 -8.61 16.55 -23.05
CA GLU A 74 -9.33 15.31 -22.68
C GLU A 74 -8.59 14.52 -21.60
N TYR A 75 -7.26 14.44 -21.71
CA TYR A 75 -6.44 13.82 -20.68
C TYR A 75 -6.62 14.51 -19.31
N TYR A 76 -6.58 15.85 -19.26
CA TYR A 76 -6.74 16.61 -18.01
C TYR A 76 -8.17 16.53 -17.47
N ALA A 77 -9.17 16.49 -18.34
CA ALA A 77 -10.57 16.28 -17.95
C ALA A 77 -10.76 14.89 -17.31
N GLU A 78 -10.21 13.83 -17.93
CA GLU A 78 -10.28 12.49 -17.39
C GLU A 78 -9.50 12.36 -16.08
N LEU A 79 -8.31 12.96 -15.99
CA LEU A 79 -7.54 13.00 -14.75
C LEU A 79 -8.32 13.65 -13.61
N SER A 80 -8.97 14.80 -13.85
CA SER A 80 -9.76 15.47 -12.82
C SER A 80 -10.98 14.65 -12.40
N ARG A 81 -11.63 13.96 -13.34
CA ARG A 81 -12.72 13.02 -13.07
C ARG A 81 -12.26 11.85 -12.19
N LEU A 82 -11.11 11.26 -12.51
CA LEU A 82 -10.54 10.13 -11.78
C LEU A 82 -10.11 10.54 -10.37
N LYS A 83 -9.48 11.70 -10.19
CA LYS A 83 -9.15 12.26 -8.87
C LYS A 83 -10.39 12.45 -8.00
N ALA A 84 -11.46 13.04 -8.57
CA ALA A 84 -12.72 13.23 -7.85
C ALA A 84 -13.38 11.91 -7.46
N ALA A 85 -13.34 10.90 -8.34
CA ALA A 85 -13.93 9.58 -8.10
C ALA A 85 -13.17 8.77 -7.05
N THR A 86 -11.84 8.79 -7.08
CA THR A 86 -10.98 7.99 -6.19
C THR A 86 -10.60 8.72 -4.91
N ARG A 87 -10.73 10.05 -4.88
CA ARG A 87 -10.26 10.93 -3.79
C ARG A 87 -8.76 10.80 -3.51
N LEU A 88 -8.00 10.42 -4.52
CA LEU A 88 -6.55 10.30 -4.45
C LEU A 88 -5.89 11.48 -5.15
N GLU A 89 -4.74 11.92 -4.63
CA GLU A 89 -3.88 12.92 -5.26
C GLU A 89 -2.60 12.24 -5.77
N PRO A 90 -2.66 11.57 -6.95
CA PRO A 90 -1.53 10.86 -7.49
C PRO A 90 -0.49 11.80 -8.09
N SER A 91 0.77 11.42 -7.98
CA SER A 91 1.84 11.90 -8.84
C SER A 91 1.86 11.08 -10.12
N ILE A 92 1.86 11.77 -11.29
CA ILE A 92 1.79 11.11 -12.59
C ILE A 92 3.04 11.47 -13.39
N SER A 93 3.67 10.46 -13.96
CA SER A 93 4.80 10.59 -14.88
C SER A 93 4.45 9.91 -16.20
N ILE A 94 4.62 10.65 -17.30
CA ILE A 94 4.39 10.17 -18.65
C ILE A 94 5.74 10.11 -19.37
N SER A 95 6.08 8.95 -19.90
CA SER A 95 7.28 8.73 -20.72
C SER A 95 6.87 8.32 -22.12
N THR A 96 7.16 9.17 -23.10
CA THR A 96 6.85 8.97 -24.51
C THR A 96 7.71 9.89 -25.38
N THR A 97 7.72 9.65 -26.69
CA THR A 97 8.34 10.52 -27.68
C THR A 97 7.28 11.42 -28.29
N TYR A 98 7.39 12.73 -28.05
CA TYR A 98 6.47 13.72 -28.61
C TYR A 98 6.98 14.19 -29.98
N ILE A 99 6.05 14.36 -30.97
CA ILE A 99 6.37 14.94 -32.28
C ILE A 99 6.27 16.47 -32.21
N ALA A 100 5.25 16.98 -31.51
CA ALA A 100 5.02 18.40 -31.30
C ALA A 100 4.33 18.56 -29.95
N ASP A 101 4.89 19.37 -29.06
CA ASP A 101 4.44 19.73 -27.71
C ASP A 101 3.81 18.57 -26.91
N THR A 102 2.60 18.15 -27.31
CA THR A 102 1.79 17.16 -26.58
C THR A 102 1.36 15.97 -27.43
N LYS A 103 1.70 15.97 -28.74
CA LYS A 103 1.23 14.97 -29.72
C LYS A 103 2.15 13.76 -29.83
N ILE A 104 1.55 12.59 -29.90
CA ILE A 104 2.21 11.29 -29.97
C ILE A 104 1.82 10.62 -31.26
N GLN A 105 2.79 10.20 -32.08
CA GLN A 105 2.56 9.59 -33.39
C GLN A 105 1.95 8.19 -33.26
N LEU A 106 1.26 7.79 -34.32
CA LEU A 106 0.75 6.43 -34.49
C LEU A 106 1.84 5.38 -34.20
N ARG A 107 1.52 4.37 -33.41
CA ARG A 107 2.41 3.26 -32.99
C ARG A 107 3.58 3.67 -32.10
N GLU A 108 3.68 4.95 -31.70
CA GLU A 108 4.67 5.33 -30.70
C GLU A 108 4.27 4.78 -29.34
N ARG A 109 5.26 4.27 -28.62
CA ARG A 109 5.04 3.73 -27.25
C ARG A 109 4.91 4.86 -26.26
N LEU A 110 3.95 4.71 -25.37
CA LEU A 110 3.78 5.59 -24.22
C LEU A 110 3.73 4.76 -22.94
N SER A 111 4.22 5.35 -21.87
CA SER A 111 4.20 4.72 -20.55
C SER A 111 3.72 5.75 -19.54
N VAL A 112 2.66 5.42 -18.81
CA VAL A 112 2.11 6.26 -17.75
C VAL A 112 2.34 5.56 -16.41
N THR A 113 3.03 6.26 -15.52
CA THR A 113 3.24 5.81 -14.14
C THR A 113 2.41 6.69 -13.22
N VAL A 114 1.51 6.06 -12.48
CA VAL A 114 0.70 6.69 -11.43
C VAL A 114 1.22 6.22 -10.10
N SER A 115 1.52 7.15 -9.19
CA SER A 115 2.04 6.84 -7.86
C SER A 115 1.35 7.66 -6.78
N VAL A 116 1.05 7.03 -5.67
CA VAL A 116 0.46 7.63 -4.46
C VAL A 116 1.28 7.16 -3.25
N VAL A 117 1.51 8.04 -2.31
CA VAL A 117 2.10 7.68 -1.02
C VAL A 117 1.00 7.72 0.02
N GLU A 118 0.69 6.55 0.58
CA GLU A 118 -0.32 6.43 1.64
C GLU A 118 0.34 6.33 3.00
N LYS A 119 -0.19 7.10 3.96
CA LYS A 119 0.29 7.10 5.35
C LYS A 119 -0.54 6.15 6.19
N ILE A 120 0.07 5.05 6.61
CA ILE A 120 -0.57 4.08 7.50
C ILE A 120 -0.15 4.38 8.93
N GLU A 121 -1.15 4.68 9.75
CA GLU A 121 -0.96 4.82 11.19
C GLU A 121 -0.91 3.44 11.85
N ILE A 122 0.26 3.06 12.36
CA ILE A 122 0.46 1.78 13.04
C ILE A 122 0.05 1.87 14.51
N PHE A 123 0.46 2.94 15.17
CA PHE A 123 0.22 3.12 16.59
C PHE A 123 -0.01 4.60 16.92
N SER A 124 -1.10 4.88 17.63
CA SER A 124 -1.48 6.23 18.09
C SER A 124 -1.59 6.24 19.60
N PRO A 125 -0.51 6.57 20.32
CA PRO A 125 -0.58 6.73 21.77
C PRO A 125 -1.32 8.02 22.13
N ALA A 126 -2.01 8.00 23.28
CA ALA A 126 -2.88 9.12 23.71
C ALA A 126 -2.14 10.44 23.97
N PHE A 127 -0.81 10.42 24.10
CA PHE A 127 -0.02 11.58 24.57
C PHE A 127 1.16 11.93 23.66
N THR A 128 1.34 11.23 22.53
CA THR A 128 2.43 11.48 21.56
C THR A 128 1.89 11.39 20.14
N ASP A 129 2.68 11.92 19.18
CA ASP A 129 2.33 11.83 17.76
C ASP A 129 2.19 10.38 17.30
N PRO A 130 1.26 10.10 16.36
CA PRO A 130 1.06 8.77 15.82
C PRO A 130 2.30 8.28 15.07
N VAL A 131 2.65 7.02 15.28
CA VAL A 131 3.68 6.35 14.49
C VAL A 131 3.07 5.94 13.16
N THR A 132 3.52 6.58 12.07
CA THR A 132 3.06 6.33 10.72
C THR A 132 4.15 5.73 9.85
N ILE A 133 3.76 4.90 8.87
CA ILE A 133 4.64 4.42 7.81
C ILE A 133 4.09 4.91 6.48
N ASP A 134 4.97 5.49 5.66
CA ASP A 134 4.66 5.90 4.30
C ASP A 134 4.82 4.70 3.37
N VAL A 135 3.73 4.27 2.75
CA VAL A 135 3.71 3.15 1.80
C VAL A 135 3.51 3.68 0.39
N PRO A 136 4.54 3.63 -0.48
CA PRO A 136 4.38 4.01 -1.86
C PRO A 136 3.62 2.93 -2.64
N VAL A 137 2.54 3.33 -3.30
CA VAL A 137 1.76 2.50 -4.21
C VAL A 137 1.90 3.08 -5.61
N SER A 138 2.44 2.31 -6.55
CA SER A 138 2.64 2.78 -7.92
C SER A 138 2.23 1.72 -8.93
N LYS A 139 1.82 2.19 -10.11
CA LYS A 139 1.53 1.37 -11.29
C LYS A 139 2.03 2.06 -12.54
N THR A 140 2.75 1.31 -13.35
CA THR A 140 3.15 1.70 -14.71
C THR A 140 2.36 0.87 -15.71
N VAL A 141 1.73 1.54 -16.65
CA VAL A 141 1.03 0.93 -17.78
C VAL A 141 1.64 1.47 -19.07
N THR A 142 1.90 0.56 -20.00
CA THR A 142 2.44 0.90 -21.32
C THR A 142 1.36 0.69 -22.37
N GLY A 143 1.24 1.62 -23.29
CA GLY A 143 0.34 1.59 -24.42
C GLY A 143 0.99 2.06 -25.70
N MET A 144 0.21 2.18 -26.77
CA MET A 144 0.63 2.71 -28.07
C MET A 144 -0.41 3.69 -28.60
N SER A 145 0.04 4.82 -29.15
CA SER A 145 -0.87 5.78 -29.81
C SER A 145 -1.55 5.15 -31.04
N GLU A 146 -2.86 5.31 -31.12
CA GLU A 146 -3.69 4.86 -32.24
C GLU A 146 -3.96 5.98 -33.26
N VAL A 147 -3.46 7.19 -33.02
CA VAL A 147 -3.75 8.38 -33.83
C VAL A 147 -2.57 8.74 -34.73
N TYR A 148 -2.86 8.99 -36.03
CA TYR A 148 -1.88 9.48 -36.98
C TYR A 148 -1.95 11.01 -37.10
N TRP A 149 -0.85 11.67 -36.84
CA TRP A 149 -0.70 13.10 -37.03
C TRP A 149 0.08 13.37 -38.33
N LYS A 150 -0.49 14.18 -39.20
CA LYS A 150 0.20 14.61 -40.42
C LYS A 150 1.27 15.64 -40.03
N THR A 151 2.53 15.26 -40.16
CA THR A 151 3.66 16.20 -40.06
C THR A 151 3.77 17.00 -41.34
N THR A 152 3.60 18.32 -41.24
CA THR A 152 3.86 19.28 -42.35
C THR A 152 5.29 19.72 -42.30
#